data_7b04b344281b6ad4c168f08bbd093f26
#
_entry.id   7b04b344281b6ad4c168f08bbd093f26
#
_cell.length_a   1.000
_cell.length_b   1.000
_cell.length_c   1.000
_cell.angle_alpha   90.00
_cell.angle_beta   90.00
_cell.angle_gamma   90.00
#
_symmetry.space_group_name_H-M   'P 1'
#
loop_
_entity.id
_entity.type
_entity.pdbx_description
1 polymer ?
#
loop_
_entity_poly.entity_id
_entity_poly.type
_entity_poly.pdbx_seq_one_letter_code
_entity_poly.pdbx_strand_id
1 'polypeptide(L)'
;MSIPRSRQENISLQPRDLSILRTLFECRVFTTTHAASLFFNGRKEAAKKRLQILKRAGLIAERPRAPSEPAVLYLTRKGLETLRDAGILNEYPAFDLPTLLRRAQVGNSTIRHELEVMDVKVAFHEAVRAQSQLSIPRFSTWPLLHSFTVSHPKSKGAKVLVLPDGYFEIHESAPVHETKIHRFFLEVDRSTESLETLVSRSAGYLAHYRSGGFAIGQGGDRRAFRAFPIRVLIVVSSPHRRDNLAKALIAATPPIYSITWIATREDLLKNPLGPIWKLPIESGSGADRSTHPLVA
;
A
#
# COMPACT_ATOMS: atom_id res chain seq x y z
N MET A 1 23.27 -21.58 -37.30
CA MET A 1 21.92 -21.01 -37.30
C MET A 1 21.90 -19.81 -36.36
N SER A 2 21.89 -18.59 -36.91
CA SER A 2 21.88 -17.36 -36.13
C SER A 2 20.44 -17.08 -35.66
N ILE A 3 20.24 -16.99 -34.35
CA ILE A 3 18.97 -16.58 -33.74
C ILE A 3 18.69 -15.11 -34.18
N PRO A 4 17.54 -14.80 -34.79
CA PRO A 4 17.26 -13.43 -35.20
C PRO A 4 17.17 -12.54 -33.95
N ARG A 5 18.04 -11.53 -33.85
CA ARG A 5 17.90 -10.43 -32.90
C ARG A 5 16.55 -9.75 -33.17
N SER A 6 15.60 -9.91 -32.23
CA SER A 6 14.33 -9.21 -32.31
C SER A 6 14.61 -7.70 -32.43
N ARG A 7 14.10 -7.07 -33.50
CA ARG A 7 14.07 -5.61 -33.65
C ARG A 7 13.42 -5.05 -32.38
N GLN A 8 14.19 -4.38 -31.53
CA GLN A 8 13.66 -3.58 -30.44
C GLN A 8 12.90 -2.41 -31.07
N GLU A 9 11.59 -2.48 -31.06
CA GLU A 9 10.75 -1.36 -31.46
C GLU A 9 11.01 -0.19 -30.51
N ASN A 10 11.47 0.94 -31.07
CA ASN A 10 11.54 2.20 -30.33
C ASN A 10 10.10 2.65 -30.05
N ILE A 11 9.67 2.43 -28.81
CA ILE A 11 8.34 2.85 -28.35
C ILE A 11 8.37 4.31 -27.89
N SER A 12 7.40 5.11 -28.33
CA SER A 12 7.12 6.39 -27.72
C SER A 12 6.39 6.16 -26.38
N LEU A 13 7.05 6.48 -25.27
CA LEU A 13 6.50 6.38 -23.93
C LEU A 13 5.53 7.53 -23.66
N GLN A 14 4.38 7.19 -23.11
CA GLN A 14 3.39 8.13 -22.60
C GLN A 14 3.60 8.36 -21.09
N PRO A 15 3.13 9.49 -20.53
CA PRO A 15 3.19 9.71 -19.07
C PRO A 15 2.56 8.57 -18.26
N ARG A 16 1.46 8.00 -18.76
CA ARG A 16 0.83 6.82 -18.16
C ARG A 16 1.74 5.59 -18.11
N ASP A 17 2.61 5.40 -19.09
CA ASP A 17 3.53 4.25 -19.08
C ASP A 17 4.55 4.38 -17.96
N LEU A 18 5.08 5.57 -17.75
CA LEU A 18 5.96 5.86 -16.62
C LEU A 18 5.25 5.61 -15.28
N SER A 19 3.96 5.98 -15.19
CA SER A 19 3.14 5.68 -13.99
C SER A 19 2.94 4.17 -13.79
N ILE A 20 2.75 3.39 -14.86
CA ILE A 20 2.69 1.92 -14.82
C ILE A 20 4.01 1.34 -14.32
N LEU A 21 5.14 1.76 -14.91
CA LEU A 21 6.47 1.30 -14.50
C LEU A 21 6.80 1.68 -13.06
N ARG A 22 6.48 2.92 -12.64
CA ARG A 22 6.65 3.38 -11.25
C ARG A 22 5.84 2.52 -10.28
N THR A 23 4.59 2.21 -10.60
CA THR A 23 3.76 1.35 -9.76
C THR A 23 4.37 -0.03 -9.63
N LEU A 24 4.84 -0.65 -10.73
CA LEU A 24 5.57 -1.93 -10.67
C LEU A 24 6.87 -1.84 -9.88
N PHE A 25 7.55 -0.71 -9.92
CA PHE A 25 8.74 -0.47 -9.11
C PHE A 25 8.39 -0.48 -7.60
N GLU A 26 7.29 0.16 -7.21
CA GLU A 26 6.86 0.23 -5.81
C GLU A 26 6.31 -1.11 -5.29
N CYS A 27 5.35 -1.69 -6.00
CA CYS A 27 4.61 -2.88 -5.55
C CYS A 27 5.25 -4.20 -5.99
N ARG A 28 6.31 -4.16 -6.78
CA ARG A 28 7.05 -5.31 -7.35
C ARG A 28 6.26 -6.10 -8.38
N VAL A 29 4.99 -6.40 -8.16
CA VAL A 29 4.12 -7.16 -9.07
C VAL A 29 2.70 -6.60 -9.08
N PHE A 30 2.02 -6.72 -10.21
CA PHE A 30 0.59 -6.53 -10.31
C PHE A 30 -0.02 -7.35 -11.47
N THR A 31 -1.36 -7.44 -11.55
CA THR A 31 -2.08 -8.12 -12.63
C THR A 31 -2.53 -7.14 -13.71
N THR A 32 -2.93 -7.68 -14.88
CA THR A 32 -3.59 -6.86 -15.93
C THR A 32 -4.86 -6.18 -15.41
N THR A 33 -5.59 -6.81 -14.49
CA THR A 33 -6.79 -6.22 -13.87
C THR A 33 -6.43 -5.00 -13.03
N HIS A 34 -5.40 -5.08 -12.20
CA HIS A 34 -4.90 -3.92 -11.44
C HIS A 34 -4.53 -2.77 -12.35
N ALA A 35 -3.78 -3.05 -13.43
CA ALA A 35 -3.42 -2.02 -14.39
C ALA A 35 -4.66 -1.40 -15.08
N ALA A 36 -5.66 -2.21 -15.44
CA ALA A 36 -6.89 -1.73 -16.04
C ALA A 36 -7.64 -0.74 -15.13
N SER A 37 -7.78 -1.08 -13.85
CA SER A 37 -8.44 -0.23 -12.85
C SER A 37 -7.68 1.06 -12.60
N LEU A 38 -6.36 0.98 -12.37
CA LEU A 38 -5.56 2.15 -12.00
C LEU A 38 -5.32 3.13 -13.16
N PHE A 39 -5.09 2.62 -14.39
CA PHE A 39 -4.57 3.44 -15.49
C PHE A 39 -5.49 3.52 -16.70
N PHE A 40 -6.54 2.72 -16.77
CA PHE A 40 -7.40 2.62 -17.95
C PHE A 40 -8.90 2.72 -17.64
N ASN A 41 -9.28 3.20 -16.47
CA ASN A 41 -10.67 3.33 -16.02
C ASN A 41 -11.46 2.01 -16.18
N GLY A 42 -10.85 0.87 -15.78
CA GLY A 42 -11.43 -0.45 -15.88
C GLY A 42 -11.41 -1.10 -17.28
N ARG A 43 -10.95 -0.40 -18.32
CA ARG A 43 -10.95 -0.90 -19.72
C ARG A 43 -9.87 -1.95 -19.94
N LYS A 44 -10.19 -3.22 -19.69
CA LYS A 44 -9.25 -4.36 -19.72
C LYS A 44 -8.56 -4.53 -21.08
N GLU A 45 -9.26 -4.38 -22.19
CA GLU A 45 -8.67 -4.57 -23.53
C GLU A 45 -7.65 -3.44 -23.87
N ALA A 46 -7.92 -2.20 -23.45
CA ALA A 46 -6.96 -1.11 -23.60
C ALA A 46 -5.70 -1.37 -22.76
N ALA A 47 -5.87 -1.86 -21.54
CA ALA A 47 -4.75 -2.25 -20.68
C ALA A 47 -3.94 -3.38 -21.30
N LYS A 48 -4.59 -4.47 -21.76
CA LYS A 48 -3.90 -5.59 -22.42
C LYS A 48 -3.07 -5.16 -23.61
N LYS A 49 -3.66 -4.35 -24.51
CA LYS A 49 -2.96 -3.83 -25.70
C LYS A 49 -1.71 -3.04 -25.29
N ARG A 50 -1.83 -2.10 -24.34
CA ARG A 50 -0.69 -1.28 -23.91
C ARG A 50 0.38 -2.08 -23.19
N LEU A 51 -0.03 -2.96 -22.26
CA LEU A 51 0.90 -3.84 -21.55
C LEU A 51 1.64 -4.79 -22.49
N GLN A 52 0.99 -5.26 -23.58
CA GLN A 52 1.64 -6.05 -24.60
C GLN A 52 2.73 -5.26 -25.35
N ILE A 53 2.49 -3.97 -25.62
CA ILE A 53 3.50 -3.08 -26.23
C ILE A 53 4.68 -2.90 -25.27
N LEU A 54 4.42 -2.64 -23.98
CA LEU A 54 5.48 -2.52 -22.96
C LEU A 54 6.29 -3.82 -22.80
N LYS A 55 5.64 -4.99 -22.88
CA LYS A 55 6.31 -6.30 -22.89
C LYS A 55 7.20 -6.47 -24.11
N ARG A 56 6.72 -6.16 -25.32
CA ARG A 56 7.52 -6.24 -26.55
C ARG A 56 8.71 -5.29 -26.52
N ALA A 57 8.56 -4.12 -25.94
CA ALA A 57 9.65 -3.18 -25.72
C ALA A 57 10.65 -3.64 -24.63
N GLY A 58 10.36 -4.74 -23.92
CA GLY A 58 11.20 -5.30 -22.89
C GLY A 58 11.23 -4.51 -21.58
N LEU A 59 10.24 -3.63 -21.34
CA LEU A 59 10.18 -2.79 -20.13
C LEU A 59 9.55 -3.52 -18.94
N ILE A 60 8.61 -4.42 -19.22
CA ILE A 60 7.96 -5.29 -18.25
C ILE A 60 8.00 -6.73 -18.75
N ALA A 61 7.87 -7.68 -17.83
CA ALA A 61 7.75 -9.09 -18.16
C ALA A 61 6.62 -9.74 -17.38
N GLU A 62 6.22 -10.92 -17.83
CA GLU A 62 5.18 -11.75 -17.20
C GLU A 62 5.82 -12.97 -16.58
N ARG A 63 5.37 -13.34 -15.38
CA ARG A 63 5.82 -14.56 -14.72
C ARG A 63 5.24 -15.79 -15.42
N PRO A 64 6.00 -16.90 -15.49
CA PRO A 64 5.45 -18.19 -15.89
C PRO A 64 4.24 -18.53 -15.02
N ARG A 65 3.14 -18.98 -15.64
CA ARG A 65 1.87 -19.30 -14.98
C ARG A 65 1.12 -20.39 -15.69
N ALA A 66 0.18 -21.05 -14.98
CA ALA A 66 -0.81 -21.88 -15.61
C ALA A 66 -1.81 -21.03 -16.45
N PRO A 67 -2.44 -21.59 -17.51
CA PRO A 67 -3.38 -20.84 -18.36
C PRO A 67 -4.56 -20.22 -17.58
N SER A 68 -4.99 -20.85 -16.50
CA SER A 68 -6.11 -20.40 -15.65
C SER A 68 -5.72 -19.30 -14.65
N GLU A 69 -4.43 -19.07 -14.43
CA GLU A 69 -3.96 -18.08 -13.47
C GLU A 69 -3.91 -16.68 -14.10
N PRO A 70 -4.13 -15.60 -13.31
CA PRO A 70 -3.99 -14.25 -13.80
C PRO A 70 -2.54 -13.95 -14.18
N ALA A 71 -2.34 -13.17 -15.25
CA ALA A 71 -1.02 -12.72 -15.66
C ALA A 71 -0.43 -11.78 -14.59
N VAL A 72 0.67 -12.20 -13.99
CA VAL A 72 1.43 -11.42 -13.01
C VAL A 72 2.62 -10.75 -13.70
N LEU A 73 2.62 -9.43 -13.70
CA LEU A 73 3.60 -8.59 -14.37
C LEU A 73 4.62 -8.05 -13.37
N TYR A 74 5.85 -7.89 -13.83
CA TYR A 74 6.95 -7.30 -13.04
C TYR A 74 7.85 -6.44 -13.91
N LEU A 75 8.60 -5.55 -13.26
CA LEU A 75 9.53 -4.63 -13.90
C LEU A 75 10.80 -5.35 -14.32
N THR A 76 11.27 -5.12 -15.55
CA THR A 76 12.55 -5.65 -16.05
C THR A 76 13.69 -4.67 -15.71
N ARG A 77 14.94 -5.11 -15.97
CA ARG A 77 16.11 -4.24 -15.90
C ARG A 77 15.94 -3.00 -16.80
N LYS A 78 15.52 -3.18 -18.05
CA LYS A 78 15.29 -2.07 -18.99
C LYS A 78 14.21 -1.11 -18.49
N GLY A 79 13.11 -1.63 -17.90
CA GLY A 79 12.08 -0.80 -17.28
C GLY A 79 12.61 0.02 -16.11
N LEU A 80 13.48 -0.56 -15.28
CA LEU A 80 14.13 0.14 -14.18
C LEU A 80 15.09 1.24 -14.67
N GLU A 81 15.91 0.94 -15.67
CA GLU A 81 16.80 1.92 -16.32
C GLU A 81 15.97 3.08 -16.93
N THR A 82 14.84 2.77 -17.56
CA THR A 82 13.91 3.78 -18.10
C THR A 82 13.39 4.72 -17.01
N LEU A 83 13.01 4.20 -15.83
CA LEU A 83 12.58 5.04 -14.71
C LEU A 83 13.72 5.92 -14.17
N ARG A 84 14.93 5.38 -14.09
CA ARG A 84 16.11 6.13 -13.68
C ARG A 84 16.40 7.27 -14.66
N ASP A 85 16.43 6.98 -15.94
CA ASP A 85 16.76 7.95 -16.99
C ASP A 85 15.66 9.04 -17.12
N ALA A 86 14.43 8.73 -16.74
CA ALA A 86 13.32 9.69 -16.60
C ALA A 86 13.37 10.49 -15.28
N GLY A 87 14.36 10.28 -14.41
CA GLY A 87 14.51 10.98 -13.14
C GLY A 87 13.53 10.56 -12.04
N ILE A 88 12.64 9.58 -12.30
CA ILE A 88 11.60 9.15 -11.35
C ILE A 88 12.21 8.52 -10.10
N LEU A 89 13.36 7.85 -10.23
CA LEU A 89 14.00 7.20 -9.10
C LEU A 89 14.69 8.19 -8.14
N ASN A 90 14.82 9.47 -8.48
CA ASN A 90 15.38 10.48 -7.59
C ASN A 90 14.51 10.76 -6.36
N GLU A 91 13.23 10.40 -6.41
CA GLU A 91 12.31 10.51 -5.27
C GLU A 91 12.48 9.39 -4.23
N TYR A 92 13.29 8.37 -4.54
CA TYR A 92 13.47 7.19 -3.70
C TYR A 92 14.87 7.17 -3.08
N PRO A 93 15.05 6.45 -1.95
CA PRO A 93 16.39 6.24 -1.40
C PRO A 93 17.35 5.69 -2.44
N ALA A 94 18.59 6.17 -2.40
CA ALA A 94 19.63 5.72 -3.32
C ALA A 94 19.98 4.25 -3.07
N PHE A 95 19.62 3.40 -4.02
CA PHE A 95 20.04 2.01 -4.08
C PHE A 95 20.78 1.74 -5.37
N ASP A 96 21.74 0.83 -5.32
CA ASP A 96 22.40 0.35 -6.52
C ASP A 96 21.44 -0.50 -7.39
N LEU A 97 21.70 -0.53 -8.68
CA LEU A 97 20.89 -1.28 -9.64
C LEU A 97 20.74 -2.77 -9.28
N PRO A 98 21.81 -3.51 -8.85
CA PRO A 98 21.68 -4.89 -8.40
C PRO A 98 20.70 -5.07 -7.24
N THR A 99 20.69 -4.19 -6.27
CA THR A 99 19.75 -4.23 -5.14
C THR A 99 18.30 -4.01 -5.60
N LEU A 100 18.07 -3.06 -6.50
CA LEU A 100 16.76 -2.80 -7.08
C LEU A 100 16.26 -3.99 -7.92
N LEU A 101 17.14 -4.63 -8.69
CA LEU A 101 16.79 -5.83 -9.46
C LEU A 101 16.46 -7.03 -8.57
N ARG A 102 17.20 -7.25 -7.47
CA ARG A 102 16.88 -8.30 -6.50
C ARG A 102 15.51 -8.04 -5.84
N ARG A 103 15.19 -6.78 -5.54
CA ARG A 103 13.88 -6.41 -4.99
C ARG A 103 12.74 -6.75 -5.96
N ALA A 104 12.90 -6.59 -7.25
CA ALA A 104 11.90 -6.93 -8.26
C ALA A 104 11.67 -8.45 -8.39
N GLN A 105 12.62 -9.28 -7.92
CA GLN A 105 12.49 -10.74 -7.89
C GLN A 105 11.70 -11.18 -6.65
N VAL A 106 10.40 -11.34 -6.82
CA VAL A 106 9.49 -11.73 -5.73
C VAL A 106 9.34 -13.25 -5.69
N GLY A 107 9.58 -13.85 -4.53
CA GLY A 107 9.33 -15.29 -4.30
C GLY A 107 7.83 -15.62 -4.25
N ASN A 108 7.46 -16.88 -4.49
CA ASN A 108 6.07 -17.30 -4.53
C ASN A 108 5.29 -17.02 -3.23
N SER A 109 5.95 -17.14 -2.08
CA SER A 109 5.35 -16.83 -0.78
C SER A 109 4.94 -15.36 -0.64
N THR A 110 5.70 -14.45 -1.24
CA THR A 110 5.48 -13.01 -1.12
C THR A 110 4.53 -12.46 -2.18
N ILE A 111 4.48 -13.08 -3.39
CA ILE A 111 3.62 -12.62 -4.49
C ILE A 111 2.16 -12.42 -4.06
N ARG A 112 1.61 -13.39 -3.34
CA ARG A 112 0.21 -13.34 -2.92
C ARG A 112 -0.03 -12.13 -2.01
N HIS A 113 0.90 -11.82 -1.10
CA HIS A 113 0.81 -10.64 -0.26
C HIS A 113 0.86 -9.35 -1.09
N GLU A 114 1.81 -9.23 -2.01
CA GLU A 114 1.91 -8.06 -2.89
C GLU A 114 0.64 -7.84 -3.73
N LEU A 115 0.05 -8.93 -4.23
CA LEU A 115 -1.21 -8.84 -5.00
C LEU A 115 -2.39 -8.43 -4.11
N GLU A 116 -2.46 -8.90 -2.87
CA GLU A 116 -3.50 -8.51 -1.92
C GLU A 116 -3.36 -7.03 -1.50
N VAL A 117 -2.14 -6.52 -1.33
CA VAL A 117 -1.89 -5.08 -1.13
C VAL A 117 -2.35 -4.26 -2.36
N MET A 118 -2.11 -4.79 -3.56
CA MET A 118 -2.58 -4.15 -4.79
C MET A 118 -4.10 -4.18 -4.95
N ASP A 119 -4.79 -5.26 -4.53
CA ASP A 119 -6.25 -5.31 -4.48
C ASP A 119 -6.81 -4.18 -3.61
N VAL A 120 -6.21 -3.97 -2.42
CA VAL A 120 -6.58 -2.87 -1.52
C VAL A 120 -6.36 -1.50 -2.17
N LYS A 121 -5.19 -1.29 -2.78
CA LYS A 121 -4.88 -0.04 -3.49
C LYS A 121 -5.91 0.25 -4.59
N VAL A 122 -6.25 -0.75 -5.40
CA VAL A 122 -7.26 -0.62 -6.46
C VAL A 122 -8.63 -0.27 -5.88
N ALA A 123 -9.07 -0.97 -4.83
CA ALA A 123 -10.38 -0.72 -4.21
C ALA A 123 -10.50 0.73 -3.73
N PHE A 124 -9.47 1.28 -3.08
CA PHE A 124 -9.46 2.68 -2.68
C PHE A 124 -9.49 3.65 -3.86
N HIS A 125 -8.71 3.41 -4.90
CA HIS A 125 -8.72 4.26 -6.09
C HIS A 125 -10.06 4.25 -6.83
N GLU A 126 -10.74 3.11 -6.90
CA GLU A 126 -12.07 2.99 -7.51
C GLU A 126 -13.13 3.72 -6.66
N ALA A 127 -13.13 3.51 -5.35
CA ALA A 127 -14.09 4.15 -4.44
C ALA A 127 -13.93 5.68 -4.40
N VAL A 128 -12.70 6.18 -4.35
CA VAL A 128 -12.41 7.63 -4.36
C VAL A 128 -12.76 8.24 -5.71
N ARG A 129 -12.48 7.55 -6.82
CA ARG A 129 -12.85 8.04 -8.17
C ARG A 129 -14.36 8.23 -8.34
N ALA A 130 -15.17 7.47 -7.61
CA ALA A 130 -16.63 7.60 -7.64
C ALA A 130 -17.15 8.83 -6.87
N GLN A 131 -16.29 9.54 -6.14
CA GLN A 131 -16.66 10.69 -5.30
C GLN A 131 -15.86 11.94 -5.72
N SER A 132 -16.51 12.92 -6.34
CA SER A 132 -15.86 14.09 -6.93
C SER A 132 -15.10 14.98 -5.93
N GLN A 133 -15.52 14.97 -4.66
CA GLN A 133 -14.89 15.73 -3.58
C GLN A 133 -13.60 15.05 -3.05
N LEU A 134 -13.33 13.79 -3.41
CA LEU A 134 -12.19 13.04 -2.91
C LEU A 134 -11.11 12.87 -3.98
N SER A 135 -9.86 12.84 -3.55
CA SER A 135 -8.73 12.47 -4.39
C SER A 135 -7.67 11.69 -3.59
N ILE A 136 -6.88 10.87 -4.29
CA ILE A 136 -5.71 10.19 -3.73
C ILE A 136 -4.48 10.71 -4.48
N PRO A 137 -3.81 11.78 -4.00
CA PRO A 137 -2.62 12.31 -4.64
C PRO A 137 -1.41 11.39 -4.48
N ARG A 138 -1.40 10.58 -3.41
CA ARG A 138 -0.31 9.68 -3.07
C ARG A 138 -0.84 8.35 -2.54
N PHE A 139 -0.38 7.24 -3.12
CA PHE A 139 -0.54 5.90 -2.57
C PHE A 139 0.72 5.08 -2.90
N SER A 140 1.66 5.05 -1.98
CA SER A 140 2.89 4.29 -2.12
C SER A 140 2.77 2.93 -1.44
N THR A 141 3.26 1.91 -2.11
CA THR A 141 3.41 0.55 -1.59
C THR A 141 4.88 0.15 -1.43
N TRP A 142 5.78 1.15 -1.44
CA TRP A 142 7.19 0.92 -1.12
C TRP A 142 7.42 1.06 0.39
N PRO A 143 7.63 -0.05 1.12
CA PRO A 143 7.71 -0.01 2.59
C PRO A 143 8.80 0.92 3.13
N LEU A 144 9.97 0.99 2.46
CA LEU A 144 11.10 1.79 2.93
C LEU A 144 10.87 3.30 2.88
N LEU A 145 9.97 3.80 2.00
CA LEU A 145 9.64 5.24 1.96
C LEU A 145 8.93 5.72 3.21
N HIS A 146 8.27 4.82 3.93
CA HIS A 146 7.45 5.14 5.09
C HIS A 146 7.89 4.36 6.32
N SER A 147 9.06 3.72 6.23
CA SER A 147 9.63 2.99 7.35
C SER A 147 10.11 3.94 8.45
N PHE A 148 10.01 3.49 9.66
CA PHE A 148 10.52 4.20 10.82
C PHE A 148 11.00 3.22 11.89
N THR A 149 11.87 3.71 12.75
CA THR A 149 12.43 2.91 13.85
C THR A 149 11.91 3.41 15.17
N VAL A 150 11.47 2.50 16.02
CA VAL A 150 11.01 2.78 17.39
C VAL A 150 11.78 1.94 18.41
N SER A 151 11.81 2.39 19.66
CA SER A 151 12.36 1.60 20.74
C SER A 151 11.50 0.35 20.99
N HIS A 152 12.14 -0.79 21.20
CA HIS A 152 11.44 -2.03 21.49
C HIS A 152 10.74 -1.94 22.87
N PRO A 153 9.44 -2.25 22.98
CA PRO A 153 8.68 -2.05 24.21
C PRO A 153 9.18 -2.91 25.40
N LYS A 154 9.74 -4.10 25.11
CA LYS A 154 10.18 -5.08 26.14
C LYS A 154 11.70 -5.18 26.30
N SER A 155 12.50 -4.47 25.49
CA SER A 155 13.96 -4.61 25.49
C SER A 155 14.64 -3.26 25.48
N LYS A 156 15.21 -2.82 26.61
CA LYS A 156 15.94 -1.54 26.71
C LYS A 156 17.07 -1.48 25.67
N GLY A 157 17.11 -0.39 24.89
CA GLY A 157 18.14 -0.15 23.87
C GLY A 157 17.94 -0.84 22.54
N ALA A 158 17.07 -1.85 22.45
CA ALA A 158 16.73 -2.47 21.18
C ALA A 158 15.78 -1.57 20.37
N LYS A 159 15.96 -1.58 19.05
CA LYS A 159 15.11 -0.84 18.12
C LYS A 159 14.36 -1.81 17.22
N VAL A 160 13.12 -1.46 16.88
CA VAL A 160 12.28 -2.21 15.94
C VAL A 160 12.06 -1.34 14.71
N LEU A 161 12.36 -1.88 13.54
CA LEU A 161 12.04 -1.27 12.26
C LEU A 161 10.60 -1.66 11.90
N VAL A 162 9.75 -0.66 11.68
CA VAL A 162 8.39 -0.84 11.17
C VAL A 162 8.40 -0.56 9.66
N LEU A 163 7.89 -1.50 8.90
CA LEU A 163 7.81 -1.46 7.44
C LEU A 163 6.33 -1.59 7.05
N PRO A 164 5.62 -0.47 6.82
CA PRO A 164 4.22 -0.50 6.38
C PRO A 164 4.07 -1.18 5.02
N ASP A 165 2.97 -1.91 4.79
CA ASP A 165 2.64 -2.44 3.47
C ASP A 165 2.27 -1.30 2.49
N GLY A 166 1.80 -0.17 3.03
CA GLY A 166 1.53 1.03 2.25
C GLY A 166 1.32 2.27 3.10
N TYR A 167 1.42 3.41 2.43
CA TYR A 167 1.01 4.71 2.96
C TYR A 167 0.24 5.46 1.87
N PHE A 168 -0.88 6.08 2.25
CA PHE A 168 -1.65 6.90 1.33
C PHE A 168 -2.35 8.05 2.01
N GLU A 169 -2.77 9.01 1.19
CA GLU A 169 -3.53 10.18 1.61
C GLU A 169 -4.82 10.26 0.81
N ILE A 170 -5.91 10.58 1.49
CA ILE A 170 -7.17 11.00 0.86
C ILE A 170 -7.34 12.48 1.17
N HIS A 171 -7.44 13.27 0.12
CA HIS A 171 -7.75 14.69 0.20
C HIS A 171 -9.25 14.87 -0.02
N GLU A 172 -9.92 15.49 0.93
CA GLU A 172 -11.32 15.82 0.90
C GLU A 172 -11.47 17.32 0.70
N SER A 173 -11.91 17.70 -0.50
CA SER A 173 -12.10 19.10 -0.88
C SER A 173 -13.48 19.57 -0.42
N ALA A 174 -13.56 20.72 0.26
CA ALA A 174 -14.80 21.39 0.62
C ALA A 174 -14.88 22.75 -0.08
N PRO A 175 -16.08 23.20 -0.55
CA PRO A 175 -16.21 24.44 -1.31
C PRO A 175 -15.80 25.72 -0.55
N VAL A 176 -15.86 25.69 0.78
CA VAL A 176 -15.66 26.88 1.65
C VAL A 176 -14.56 26.67 2.69
N HIS A 177 -14.02 25.46 2.82
CA HIS A 177 -13.02 25.12 3.83
C HIS A 177 -11.72 24.64 3.20
N GLU A 178 -10.64 24.71 3.97
CA GLU A 178 -9.38 24.10 3.58
C GLU A 178 -9.55 22.60 3.31
N THR A 179 -8.78 22.11 2.34
CA THR A 179 -8.74 20.67 2.01
C THR A 179 -8.35 19.87 3.24
N LYS A 180 -9.22 18.97 3.66
CA LYS A 180 -8.93 18.06 4.77
C LYS A 180 -8.10 16.88 4.27
N ILE A 181 -6.97 16.64 4.92
CA ILE A 181 -6.05 15.57 4.54
C ILE A 181 -6.15 14.42 5.55
N HIS A 182 -6.62 13.29 5.07
CA HIS A 182 -6.66 12.04 5.82
C HIS A 182 -5.42 11.21 5.48
N ARG A 183 -4.65 10.78 6.48
CA ARG A 183 -3.38 10.05 6.31
C ARG A 183 -3.49 8.66 6.89
N PHE A 184 -3.08 7.68 6.08
CA PHE A 184 -3.25 6.26 6.40
C PHE A 184 -1.96 5.47 6.19
N PHE A 185 -1.59 4.68 7.19
CA PHE A 185 -0.73 3.54 7.01
C PHE A 185 -1.59 2.30 6.75
N LEU A 186 -1.11 1.40 5.92
CA LEU A 186 -1.78 0.16 5.55
C LEU A 186 -0.98 -1.04 6.03
N GLU A 187 -1.67 -2.01 6.63
CA GLU A 187 -1.18 -3.33 6.97
C GLU A 187 -2.18 -4.38 6.45
N VAL A 188 -1.72 -5.34 5.67
CA VAL A 188 -2.54 -6.43 5.12
C VAL A 188 -2.15 -7.74 5.77
N ASP A 189 -2.95 -8.19 6.75
CA ASP A 189 -2.73 -9.43 7.47
C ASP A 189 -3.39 -10.62 6.79
N ARG A 190 -2.56 -11.55 6.35
CA ARG A 190 -2.98 -12.81 5.73
C ARG A 190 -3.23 -13.93 6.74
N SER A 191 -3.24 -13.63 8.03
CA SER A 191 -3.29 -14.61 9.11
C SER A 191 -2.08 -15.57 9.16
N THR A 192 -0.98 -15.19 8.51
CA THR A 192 0.29 -15.91 8.56
C THR A 192 1.16 -15.46 9.73
N GLU A 193 0.90 -14.28 10.27
CA GLU A 193 1.59 -13.72 11.42
C GLU A 193 0.80 -13.95 12.73
N SER A 194 1.51 -13.96 13.87
CA SER A 194 0.87 -14.02 15.17
C SER A 194 0.14 -12.71 15.51
N LEU A 195 -0.87 -12.77 16.36
CA LEU A 195 -1.51 -11.55 16.89
C LEU A 195 -0.52 -10.69 17.67
N GLU A 196 0.42 -11.29 18.37
CA GLU A 196 1.46 -10.57 19.12
C GLU A 196 2.32 -9.71 18.18
N THR A 197 2.66 -10.21 17.00
CA THR A 197 3.40 -9.46 15.97
C THR A 197 2.62 -8.23 15.52
N LEU A 198 1.32 -8.37 15.23
CA LEU A 198 0.46 -7.27 14.83
C LEU A 198 0.29 -6.23 15.95
N VAL A 199 0.12 -6.68 17.20
CA VAL A 199 0.06 -5.80 18.37
C VAL A 199 1.37 -5.04 18.56
N SER A 200 2.51 -5.71 18.45
CA SER A 200 3.83 -5.08 18.56
C SER A 200 4.05 -4.03 17.49
N ARG A 201 3.66 -4.31 16.25
CA ARG A 201 3.71 -3.36 15.12
C ARG A 201 2.80 -2.17 15.37
N SER A 202 1.57 -2.40 15.82
CA SER A 202 0.60 -1.34 16.19
C SER A 202 1.12 -0.45 17.33
N ALA A 203 1.80 -1.03 18.31
CA ALA A 203 2.49 -0.29 19.38
C ALA A 203 3.60 0.60 18.81
N GLY A 204 4.32 0.10 17.81
CA GLY A 204 5.34 0.87 17.07
C GLY A 204 4.75 2.11 16.39
N TYR A 205 3.62 1.99 15.70
CA TYR A 205 2.91 3.13 15.11
C TYR A 205 2.50 4.16 16.17
N LEU A 206 1.92 3.70 17.27
CA LEU A 206 1.50 4.58 18.37
C LEU A 206 2.69 5.33 18.98
N ALA A 207 3.82 4.64 19.20
CA ALA A 207 5.04 5.23 19.72
C ALA A 207 5.62 6.28 18.75
N HIS A 208 5.69 5.96 17.44
CA HIS A 208 6.14 6.88 16.41
C HIS A 208 5.27 8.13 16.33
N TYR A 209 3.95 7.97 16.37
CA TYR A 209 3.02 9.08 16.38
C TYR A 209 3.20 9.97 17.61
N ARG A 210 3.17 9.38 18.81
CA ARG A 210 3.28 10.13 20.09
C ARG A 210 4.62 10.81 20.28
N SER A 211 5.69 10.25 19.75
CA SER A 211 7.02 10.88 19.76
C SER A 211 7.17 12.05 18.79
N GLY A 212 6.15 12.32 17.97
CA GLY A 212 6.19 13.34 16.91
C GLY A 212 7.03 12.95 15.71
N GLY A 213 7.46 11.69 15.59
CA GLY A 213 8.27 11.22 14.48
C GLY A 213 7.57 11.37 13.14
N PHE A 214 6.27 11.09 13.08
CA PHE A 214 5.47 11.30 11.88
C PHE A 214 5.36 12.79 11.51
N ALA A 215 5.09 13.68 12.47
CA ALA A 215 5.00 15.12 12.23
C ALA A 215 6.31 15.70 11.64
N ILE A 216 7.45 15.27 12.20
CA ILE A 216 8.79 15.65 11.66
C ILE A 216 8.93 15.18 10.21
N GLY A 217 8.54 13.95 9.90
CA GLY A 217 8.57 13.40 8.52
C GLY A 217 7.69 14.18 7.54
N GLN A 218 6.68 14.90 8.05
CA GLN A 218 5.82 15.80 7.26
C GLN A 218 6.30 17.26 7.27
N GLY A 219 7.50 17.54 7.76
CA GLY A 219 8.06 18.90 7.86
C GLY A 219 7.50 19.73 9.02
N GLY A 220 6.77 19.12 9.94
CA GLY A 220 6.21 19.77 11.12
C GLY A 220 7.12 19.70 12.35
N ASP A 221 6.69 20.34 13.43
CA ASP A 221 7.33 20.26 14.74
C ASP A 221 6.90 19.00 15.51
N ARG A 222 7.83 18.44 16.29
CA ARG A 222 7.55 17.25 17.12
C ARG A 222 6.39 17.47 18.08
N ARG A 223 6.26 18.66 18.67
CA ARG A 223 5.22 19.00 19.64
C ARG A 223 3.85 19.17 18.98
N ALA A 224 3.84 19.49 17.69
CA ALA A 224 2.63 19.66 16.89
C ALA A 224 2.07 18.33 16.32
N PHE A 225 2.46 17.16 16.88
CA PHE A 225 2.08 15.87 16.33
C PHE A 225 0.55 15.67 16.16
N ARG A 226 -0.26 16.31 17.01
CA ARG A 226 -1.72 16.25 16.94
C ARG A 226 -2.32 16.96 15.71
N ALA A 227 -1.57 17.89 15.10
CA ALA A 227 -1.96 18.53 13.85
C ALA A 227 -1.74 17.61 12.63
N PHE A 228 -1.05 16.49 12.81
CA PHE A 228 -0.79 15.49 11.79
C PHE A 228 -1.45 14.15 12.14
N PRO A 229 -2.80 14.09 12.23
CA PRO A 229 -3.47 12.85 12.60
C PRO A 229 -3.20 11.74 11.58
N ILE A 230 -2.98 10.53 12.08
CA ILE A 230 -2.82 9.32 11.27
C ILE A 230 -3.83 8.27 11.70
N ARG A 231 -4.16 7.37 10.78
CA ARG A 231 -4.84 6.11 11.08
C ARG A 231 -4.03 4.94 10.52
N VAL A 232 -3.99 3.86 11.26
CA VAL A 232 -3.38 2.60 10.82
C VAL A 232 -4.51 1.66 10.45
N LEU A 233 -4.64 1.37 9.18
CA LEU A 233 -5.66 0.49 8.64
C LEU A 233 -5.11 -0.93 8.59
N ILE A 234 -5.68 -1.84 9.38
CA ILE A 234 -5.31 -3.25 9.38
C ILE A 234 -6.42 -4.03 8.67
N VAL A 235 -6.07 -4.63 7.54
CA VAL A 235 -6.97 -5.44 6.73
C VAL A 235 -6.72 -6.90 7.03
N VAL A 236 -7.70 -7.58 7.62
CA VAL A 236 -7.59 -8.98 8.06
C VAL A 236 -8.42 -9.92 7.18
N SER A 237 -8.11 -11.22 7.23
CA SER A 237 -8.73 -12.24 6.39
C SER A 237 -10.17 -12.59 6.78
N SER A 238 -10.58 -12.37 8.04
CA SER A 238 -11.89 -12.80 8.53
C SER A 238 -12.42 -11.97 9.71
N PRO A 239 -13.75 -11.98 9.97
CA PRO A 239 -14.33 -11.34 11.16
C PRO A 239 -13.76 -11.86 12.48
N HIS A 240 -13.54 -13.16 12.58
CA HIS A 240 -12.92 -13.76 13.77
C HIS A 240 -11.52 -13.22 14.04
N ARG A 241 -10.70 -13.08 13.00
CA ARG A 241 -9.35 -12.50 13.09
C ARG A 241 -9.41 -11.03 13.51
N ARG A 242 -10.37 -10.25 12.94
CA ARG A 242 -10.62 -8.86 13.32
C ARG A 242 -10.92 -8.72 14.80
N ASP A 243 -11.86 -9.51 15.31
CA ASP A 243 -12.32 -9.41 16.68
C ASP A 243 -11.25 -9.87 17.69
N ASN A 244 -10.49 -10.89 17.35
CA ASN A 244 -9.35 -11.33 18.17
C ASN A 244 -8.23 -10.29 18.20
N LEU A 245 -7.93 -9.65 17.06
CA LEU A 245 -6.94 -8.57 17.01
C LEU A 245 -7.40 -7.36 17.84
N ALA A 246 -8.68 -6.96 17.73
CA ALA A 246 -9.24 -5.86 18.50
C ALA A 246 -9.10 -6.11 20.03
N LYS A 247 -9.43 -7.31 20.49
CA LYS A 247 -9.24 -7.70 21.90
C LYS A 247 -7.77 -7.65 22.32
N ALA A 248 -6.87 -8.16 21.49
CA ALA A 248 -5.44 -8.17 21.78
C ALA A 248 -4.84 -6.75 21.84
N LEU A 249 -5.30 -5.82 21.00
CA LEU A 249 -4.90 -4.41 21.01
C LEU A 249 -5.34 -3.68 22.29
N ILE A 250 -6.54 -3.96 22.79
CA ILE A 250 -7.03 -3.41 24.07
C ILE A 250 -6.23 -3.97 25.25
N ALA A 251 -5.91 -5.26 25.23
CA ALA A 251 -5.16 -5.92 26.28
C ALA A 251 -3.66 -5.53 26.31
N ALA A 252 -3.17 -4.82 25.29
CA ALA A 252 -1.79 -4.35 25.26
C ALA A 252 -1.50 -3.29 26.33
N THR A 253 -0.25 -3.13 26.68
CA THR A 253 0.20 -2.11 27.64
C THR A 253 1.24 -1.19 26.97
N PRO A 254 0.91 0.11 26.74
CA PRO A 254 -0.43 0.71 26.91
C PRO A 254 -1.44 0.20 25.88
N PRO A 255 -2.76 0.30 26.16
CA PRO A 255 -3.80 -0.10 25.22
C PRO A 255 -3.74 0.71 23.91
N ILE A 256 -4.03 0.04 22.79
CA ILE A 256 -3.95 0.61 21.44
C ILE A 256 -5.34 0.64 20.83
N TYR A 257 -6.01 1.79 20.86
CA TYR A 257 -7.38 1.93 20.36
C TYR A 257 -7.63 3.19 19.54
N SER A 258 -6.76 4.19 19.61
CA SER A 258 -7.06 5.51 19.03
C SER A 258 -6.67 5.67 17.56
N ILE A 259 -5.64 4.96 17.10
CA ILE A 259 -5.11 5.13 15.75
C ILE A 259 -5.32 3.90 14.86
N THR A 260 -5.72 2.77 15.42
CA THR A 260 -5.84 1.49 14.68
C THR A 260 -7.30 1.24 14.32
N TRP A 261 -7.54 1.01 13.04
CA TRP A 261 -8.86 0.74 12.44
C TRP A 261 -8.77 -0.60 11.71
N ILE A 262 -9.72 -1.50 11.96
CA ILE A 262 -9.65 -2.89 11.48
C ILE A 262 -10.85 -3.20 10.61
N ALA A 263 -10.63 -3.71 9.41
CA ALA A 263 -11.68 -4.21 8.52
C ALA A 263 -11.32 -5.59 7.98
N THR A 264 -12.33 -6.34 7.52
CA THR A 264 -12.05 -7.56 6.78
C THR A 264 -11.72 -7.23 5.32
N ARG A 265 -10.91 -8.06 4.68
CA ARG A 265 -10.60 -7.90 3.25
C ARG A 265 -11.87 -7.96 2.39
N GLU A 266 -12.82 -8.83 2.73
CA GLU A 266 -14.08 -8.97 2.01
C GLU A 266 -14.89 -7.67 2.04
N ASP A 267 -15.07 -7.05 3.22
CA ASP A 267 -15.81 -5.80 3.37
C ASP A 267 -15.10 -4.65 2.67
N LEU A 268 -13.77 -4.58 2.81
CA LEU A 268 -12.96 -3.55 2.18
C LEU A 268 -13.08 -3.59 0.65
N LEU A 269 -13.00 -4.75 0.03
CA LEU A 269 -13.10 -4.87 -1.43
C LEU A 269 -14.49 -4.49 -1.96
N LYS A 270 -15.53 -4.53 -1.13
CA LYS A 270 -16.87 -4.08 -1.48
C LYS A 270 -17.00 -2.56 -1.37
N ASN A 271 -16.54 -1.96 -0.27
CA ASN A 271 -16.66 -0.52 -0.02
C ASN A 271 -15.63 -0.02 1.01
N PRO A 272 -14.40 0.33 0.59
CA PRO A 272 -13.34 0.71 1.52
C PRO A 272 -13.59 2.03 2.25
N LEU A 273 -14.45 2.90 1.74
CA LEU A 273 -14.81 4.18 2.38
C LEU A 273 -16.04 4.07 3.30
N GLY A 274 -16.78 2.97 3.19
CA GLY A 274 -18.03 2.76 3.92
C GLY A 274 -17.85 2.41 5.39
N PRO A 275 -18.97 2.18 6.10
CA PRO A 275 -18.98 1.85 7.53
C PRO A 275 -18.57 0.39 7.76
N ILE A 276 -17.29 0.08 7.49
CA ILE A 276 -16.71 -1.26 7.62
C ILE A 276 -15.59 -1.31 8.68
N TRP A 277 -15.14 -0.15 9.13
CA TRP A 277 -13.98 -0.04 10.01
C TRP A 277 -14.37 -0.11 11.47
N LYS A 278 -13.83 -1.07 12.19
CA LYS A 278 -14.03 -1.29 13.62
C LYS A 278 -12.84 -0.72 14.41
N LEU A 279 -13.16 0.08 15.43
CA LEU A 279 -12.17 0.50 16.42
C LEU A 279 -12.03 -0.56 17.52
N PRO A 280 -10.80 -0.83 18.01
CA PRO A 280 -10.59 -1.83 19.06
C PRO A 280 -11.42 -1.58 20.33
N ILE A 281 -11.58 -0.32 20.77
CA ILE A 281 -12.29 0.05 21.99
C ILE A 281 -13.76 -0.43 22.04
N GLU A 282 -14.38 -0.64 20.90
CA GLU A 282 -15.77 -1.05 20.78
C GLU A 282 -15.99 -2.55 20.94
N SER A 283 -14.91 -3.32 21.02
CA SER A 283 -14.95 -4.78 21.14
C SER A 283 -15.29 -5.31 22.54
N GLY A 284 -15.36 -4.46 23.56
CA GLY A 284 -15.59 -4.85 24.97
C GLY A 284 -16.94 -4.39 25.56
N SER A 285 -17.65 -3.46 24.91
CA SER A 285 -18.98 -3.02 25.32
C SER A 285 -20.01 -3.75 24.50
N GLY A 286 -21.18 -4.11 25.04
CA GLY A 286 -22.28 -4.76 24.30
C GLY A 286 -22.78 -3.98 23.06
N ALA A 287 -22.13 -2.87 22.70
CA ALA A 287 -22.20 -2.12 21.46
C ALA A 287 -21.34 -2.75 20.32
N ASP A 288 -21.22 -4.05 20.29
CA ASP A 288 -20.31 -4.85 19.42
C ASP A 288 -20.56 -4.72 17.90
N ARG A 289 -21.26 -3.69 17.44
CA ARG A 289 -21.67 -3.54 16.03
C ARG A 289 -21.35 -2.18 15.41
N SER A 290 -20.72 -1.25 16.11
CA SER A 290 -20.41 0.04 15.52
C SER A 290 -19.23 -0.09 14.56
N THR A 291 -19.49 0.11 13.29
CA THR A 291 -18.48 0.29 12.25
C THR A 291 -18.57 1.71 11.72
N HIS A 292 -17.42 2.26 11.35
CA HIS A 292 -17.31 3.66 10.95
C HIS A 292 -16.94 3.79 9.48
N PRO A 293 -17.43 4.82 8.79
CA PRO A 293 -16.91 5.21 7.49
C PRO A 293 -15.49 5.77 7.66
N LEU A 294 -14.67 5.61 6.64
CA LEU A 294 -13.27 6.04 6.69
C LEU A 294 -13.13 7.56 6.56
N VAL A 295 -13.97 8.16 5.74
CA VAL A 295 -14.13 9.61 5.53
C VAL A 295 -15.59 9.98 5.77
N ALA A 296 -15.83 11.16 6.31
CA ALA A 296 -17.18 11.59 6.71
C ALA A 296 -17.98 12.09 5.51
#